data_7c5233c1a24870c87571fc78cc69435f
#
_entry.id   7c5233c1a24870c87571fc78cc69435f
#
_cell.length_a   1.000
_cell.length_b   1.000
_cell.length_c   1.000
_cell.angle_alpha   90.00
_cell.angle_beta   90.00
_cell.angle_gamma   90.00
#
_symmetry.space_group_name_H-M   'P 1'
#
loop_
_entity.id
_entity.type
_entity.pdbx_description
1 polymer ?
#
loop_
_entity_poly.entity_id
_entity_poly.type
_entity_poly.pdbx_seq_one_letter_code
_entity_poly.pdbx_strand_id
1 'polypeptide(L)'
;MKTQIHQNRYFEVFFKTTLYLLILFVFSRFSLADESIIDQNHKLPEDYEAQWERLVSDVEPKLLGGGGSIDPHLEILKQSQYPSAALCGRCHQRIFSEWASSNHAYASISPMFHKFEQAVNALTSGTMGSFCVRCHQQVGTQIGEPRESPLWERSLVAREGITCITCHRVNQSFFKVNGERHVNPGSIYEPVYNTGDAPGVAEVIAERDFYKISTSPEEEGFPIHGGAKVFETIGQSEFCVSCHQVAVNIGIKLEVVWEQYRDSPAFRKGVTCQDCHMGKIPGEAKGYDTGPVAIVNGRVVGDVNRKHSNHAFYGPGYPIAHPGLFPFNVRALKWSVKEWLTFNYREPWGMPDWEDKLEQ
;
A
#
# COMPACT_ATOMS: atom_id res chain seq x y z
N MET A 1 -18.56 52.88 -41.43
CA MET A 1 -18.98 51.51 -41.02
C MET A 1 -18.06 50.39 -41.51
N LYS A 2 -17.15 50.57 -42.45
CA LYS A 2 -16.21 49.49 -42.91
C LYS A 2 -14.90 49.39 -42.10
N THR A 3 -14.50 50.41 -41.34
CA THR A 3 -13.23 50.44 -40.61
C THR A 3 -13.30 49.77 -39.26
N GLN A 4 -14.47 49.65 -38.63
CA GLN A 4 -14.64 49.06 -37.33
C GLN A 4 -14.70 47.50 -37.37
N ILE A 5 -15.07 46.94 -38.50
CA ILE A 5 -15.16 45.47 -38.70
C ILE A 5 -13.77 44.83 -38.88
N HIS A 6 -12.80 45.61 -39.40
CA HIS A 6 -11.44 45.10 -39.59
C HIS A 6 -10.65 45.06 -38.27
N GLN A 7 -10.84 46.04 -37.37
CA GLN A 7 -10.15 46.03 -36.07
C GLN A 7 -10.59 44.88 -35.15
N ASN A 8 -11.86 44.53 -35.12
CA ASN A 8 -12.34 43.42 -34.33
C ASN A 8 -11.80 42.03 -34.79
N ARG A 9 -11.60 41.87 -36.10
CA ARG A 9 -11.07 40.63 -36.66
C ARG A 9 -9.59 40.38 -36.30
N TYR A 10 -8.79 41.44 -36.28
CA TYR A 10 -7.38 41.36 -35.86
C TYR A 10 -7.24 41.09 -34.36
N PHE A 11 -8.12 41.69 -33.55
CA PHE A 11 -8.12 41.44 -32.09
C PHE A 11 -8.53 40.01 -31.75
N GLU A 12 -9.52 39.45 -32.41
CA GLU A 12 -9.95 38.08 -32.24
C GLU A 12 -8.87 37.05 -32.65
N VAL A 13 -8.22 37.27 -33.79
CA VAL A 13 -7.13 36.39 -34.26
C VAL A 13 -5.93 36.50 -33.32
N PHE A 14 -5.54 37.71 -32.90
CA PHE A 14 -4.44 37.91 -32.01
C PHE A 14 -4.70 37.26 -30.62
N PHE A 15 -5.91 37.39 -30.08
CA PHE A 15 -6.28 36.80 -28.81
C PHE A 15 -6.33 35.22 -28.88
N LYS A 16 -6.87 34.67 -29.96
CA LYS A 16 -6.87 33.22 -30.15
C LYS A 16 -5.48 32.66 -30.37
N THR A 17 -4.61 33.37 -31.09
CA THR A 17 -3.22 32.92 -31.33
C THR A 17 -2.40 33.00 -30.05
N THR A 18 -2.56 34.06 -29.24
CA THR A 18 -1.86 34.21 -27.96
C THR A 18 -2.33 33.20 -26.93
N LEU A 19 -3.64 32.92 -26.89
CA LEU A 19 -4.20 31.88 -26.00
C LEU A 19 -3.74 30.48 -26.42
N TYR A 20 -3.63 30.22 -27.71
CA TYR A 20 -3.13 28.92 -28.23
C TYR A 20 -1.64 28.74 -27.93
N LEU A 21 -0.83 29.78 -28.04
CA LEU A 21 0.58 29.77 -27.67
C LEU A 21 0.78 29.64 -26.15
N LEU A 22 -0.09 30.25 -25.33
CA LEU A 22 -0.06 30.09 -23.87
C LEU A 22 -0.45 28.66 -23.46
N ILE A 23 -1.45 28.09 -24.10
CA ILE A 23 -1.86 26.69 -23.88
C ILE A 23 -0.75 25.73 -24.31
N LEU A 24 -0.12 25.94 -25.47
CA LEU A 24 1.04 25.14 -25.89
C LEU A 24 2.23 25.28 -24.97
N PHE A 25 2.48 26.48 -24.40
CA PHE A 25 3.57 26.72 -23.47
C PHE A 25 3.31 26.08 -22.08
N VAL A 26 2.05 26.05 -21.65
CA VAL A 26 1.65 25.34 -20.43
C VAL A 26 1.74 23.82 -20.64
N PHE A 27 1.27 23.31 -21.78
CA PHE A 27 1.36 21.88 -22.09
C PHE A 27 2.80 21.40 -22.36
N SER A 28 3.67 22.26 -22.94
CA SER A 28 5.10 21.90 -23.12
C SER A 28 5.89 21.85 -21.81
N ARG A 29 5.44 22.55 -20.76
CA ARG A 29 6.00 22.43 -19.43
C ARG A 29 5.51 21.18 -18.66
N PHE A 30 4.33 20.66 -19.04
CA PHE A 30 3.83 19.40 -18.46
C PHE A 30 4.35 18.14 -19.18
N SER A 31 4.94 18.28 -20.36
CA SER A 31 5.49 17.15 -21.13
C SER A 31 6.99 16.86 -20.85
N LEU A 32 7.60 17.66 -19.97
CA LEU A 32 8.93 17.37 -19.43
C LEU A 32 8.79 17.00 -17.94
N ALA A 33 7.91 16.04 -17.64
CA ALA A 33 8.10 15.20 -16.46
C ALA A 33 9.38 14.40 -16.76
N ASP A 34 10.43 14.83 -16.08
CA ASP A 34 11.80 14.37 -16.24
C ASP A 34 11.84 12.84 -16.15
N GLU A 35 12.13 12.15 -17.26
CA GLU A 35 12.34 10.70 -17.26
C GLU A 35 13.41 10.29 -16.22
N SER A 36 14.26 11.22 -15.80
CA SER A 36 15.24 11.02 -14.74
C SER A 36 14.63 10.78 -13.36
N ILE A 37 13.41 11.28 -13.09
CA ILE A 37 12.71 11.06 -11.81
C ILE A 37 12.22 9.61 -11.72
N ILE A 38 11.86 8.99 -12.84
CA ILE A 38 11.39 7.60 -12.87
C ILE A 38 12.55 6.63 -12.64
N ASP A 39 13.73 6.95 -13.13
CA ASP A 39 14.93 6.10 -12.98
C ASP A 39 15.56 6.20 -11.57
N GLN A 40 15.44 7.36 -10.92
CA GLN A 40 15.94 7.54 -9.54
C GLN A 40 15.08 6.84 -8.49
N ASN A 41 13.78 6.62 -8.73
CA ASN A 41 12.87 5.97 -7.80
C ASN A 41 12.99 4.43 -7.78
N HIS A 42 13.78 3.83 -8.66
CA HIS A 42 14.03 2.38 -8.70
C HIS A 42 15.36 1.95 -8.09
N LYS A 43 16.24 2.89 -7.78
CA LYS A 43 17.44 2.60 -6.98
C LYS A 43 17.09 2.81 -5.51
N LEU A 44 17.12 1.72 -4.76
CA LEU A 44 17.14 1.80 -3.30
C LEU A 44 18.28 2.74 -2.88
N PRO A 45 18.09 3.61 -1.87
CA PRO A 45 19.19 4.41 -1.33
C PRO A 45 20.40 3.53 -1.03
N GLU A 46 21.62 4.02 -1.26
CA GLU A 46 22.84 3.26 -0.98
C GLU A 46 22.95 2.78 0.47
N ASP A 47 22.26 3.45 1.38
CA ASP A 47 22.17 3.12 2.80
C ASP A 47 20.85 2.38 3.18
N TYR A 48 20.08 1.90 2.19
CA TYR A 48 18.80 1.21 2.42
C TYR A 48 18.92 0.03 3.38
N GLU A 49 19.95 -0.80 3.23
CA GLU A 49 20.19 -1.92 4.15
C GLU A 49 20.42 -1.42 5.59
N ALA A 50 21.21 -0.36 5.75
CA ALA A 50 21.45 0.22 7.07
C ALA A 50 20.22 0.95 7.63
N GLN A 51 19.38 1.54 6.79
CA GLN A 51 18.09 2.10 7.20
C GLN A 51 17.11 0.99 7.55
N TRP A 52 17.09 -0.08 6.77
CA TRP A 52 16.28 -1.26 7.03
C TRP A 52 16.67 -1.96 8.32
N GLU A 53 17.97 -2.20 8.54
CA GLU A 53 18.48 -2.78 9.79
C GLU A 53 18.12 -1.93 11.01
N ARG A 54 18.18 -0.61 10.89
CA ARG A 54 17.71 0.31 11.95
C ARG A 54 16.20 0.21 12.17
N LEU A 55 15.43 0.16 11.11
CA LEU A 55 13.97 0.05 11.17
C LEU A 55 13.56 -1.28 11.81
N VAL A 56 14.21 -2.36 11.41
CA VAL A 56 13.98 -3.70 11.96
C VAL A 56 14.51 -3.81 13.37
N SER A 57 15.71 -3.26 13.68
CA SER A 57 16.26 -3.26 15.03
C SER A 57 15.47 -2.39 16.01
N ASP A 58 14.89 -1.29 15.55
CA ASP A 58 13.99 -0.47 16.37
C ASP A 58 12.59 -1.10 16.53
N VAL A 59 12.17 -1.88 15.57
CA VAL A 59 10.87 -2.58 15.56
C VAL A 59 10.98 -3.93 16.27
N GLU A 60 12.05 -4.70 16.03
CA GLU A 60 12.25 -5.99 16.71
C GLU A 60 12.29 -5.91 18.25
N PRO A 61 13.03 -4.99 18.89
CA PRO A 61 12.99 -4.89 20.35
C PRO A 61 11.63 -4.42 20.89
N LYS A 62 10.93 -3.57 20.16
CA LYS A 62 9.58 -3.11 20.53
C LYS A 62 8.49 -4.13 20.25
N LEU A 63 8.64 -4.90 19.18
CA LEU A 63 7.74 -6.00 18.82
C LEU A 63 8.08 -7.31 19.56
N LEU A 64 9.35 -7.52 19.91
CA LEU A 64 9.86 -8.77 20.49
C LEU A 64 10.20 -8.64 21.97
N GLY A 65 9.94 -7.50 22.63
CA GLY A 65 10.09 -7.35 24.08
C GLY A 65 11.53 -7.36 24.59
N GLY A 66 12.46 -6.80 23.84
CA GLY A 66 13.83 -6.57 24.31
C GLY A 66 13.90 -5.47 25.36
N GLY A 67 13.74 -5.80 26.64
CA GLY A 67 13.97 -4.89 27.77
C GLY A 67 12.89 -4.92 28.84
N GLY A 68 12.87 -5.93 29.67
CA GLY A 68 12.52 -5.87 31.10
C GLY A 68 11.08 -5.59 31.52
N SER A 69 10.15 -5.38 30.64
CA SER A 69 8.71 -5.38 30.95
C SER A 69 8.04 -6.40 30.05
N ILE A 70 7.54 -7.46 30.65
CA ILE A 70 6.70 -8.43 29.94
C ILE A 70 5.36 -7.71 29.68
N ASP A 71 5.26 -7.03 28.54
CA ASP A 71 3.97 -6.61 28.05
C ASP A 71 3.19 -7.88 27.65
N PRO A 72 2.08 -8.20 28.34
CA PRO A 72 1.28 -9.39 27.99
C PRO A 72 0.73 -9.34 26.58
N HIS A 73 0.64 -8.15 25.96
CA HIS A 73 0.26 -7.99 24.56
C HIS A 73 1.37 -8.42 23.59
N LEU A 74 2.65 -8.40 24.02
CA LEU A 74 3.76 -8.89 23.19
C LEU A 74 3.75 -10.40 23.02
N GLU A 75 3.32 -11.16 24.03
CA GLU A 75 3.13 -12.60 23.87
C GLU A 75 2.00 -12.90 22.87
N ILE A 76 0.93 -12.10 22.91
CA ILE A 76 -0.14 -12.15 21.91
C ILE A 76 0.37 -11.77 20.52
N LEU A 77 1.30 -10.81 20.41
CA LEU A 77 1.90 -10.41 19.13
C LEU A 77 2.89 -11.44 18.59
N LYS A 78 3.65 -12.14 19.46
CA LYS A 78 4.49 -13.28 19.06
C LYS A 78 3.67 -14.46 18.54
N GLN A 79 2.48 -14.62 19.10
CA GLN A 79 1.47 -15.57 18.63
C GLN A 79 0.51 -14.93 17.61
N SER A 80 0.85 -13.74 17.08
CA SER A 80 -0.01 -12.99 16.20
C SER A 80 -0.47 -13.83 15.04
N GLN A 81 -1.77 -13.99 14.94
CA GLN A 81 -2.43 -14.63 13.80
C GLN A 81 -2.39 -13.76 12.54
N TYR A 82 -1.77 -12.59 12.61
CA TYR A 82 -1.68 -11.62 11.52
C TYR A 82 -0.28 -11.01 11.49
N PRO A 83 0.69 -11.65 10.78
CA PRO A 83 2.05 -11.16 10.72
C PRO A 83 2.15 -9.81 10.02
N SER A 84 3.02 -8.95 10.55
CA SER A 84 3.34 -7.64 9.99
C SER A 84 4.04 -7.75 8.62
N ALA A 85 3.82 -6.75 7.76
CA ALA A 85 4.55 -6.59 6.51
C ALA A 85 6.07 -6.50 6.73
N ALA A 86 6.52 -5.96 7.86
CA ALA A 86 7.93 -5.89 8.20
C ALA A 86 8.60 -7.28 8.27
N LEU A 87 7.89 -8.31 8.74
CA LEU A 87 8.40 -9.69 8.72
C LEU A 87 8.54 -10.21 7.28
N CYS A 88 7.57 -9.91 6.42
CA CYS A 88 7.64 -10.29 5.00
C CYS A 88 8.79 -9.58 4.28
N GLY A 89 8.98 -8.29 4.60
CA GLY A 89 9.99 -7.43 4.00
C GLY A 89 11.43 -7.90 4.23
N ARG A 90 11.71 -8.68 5.27
CA ARG A 90 13.05 -9.23 5.52
C ARG A 90 13.56 -10.12 4.39
N CYS A 91 12.65 -10.79 3.69
CA CYS A 91 12.99 -11.61 2.53
C CYS A 91 12.50 -10.96 1.22
N HIS A 92 11.34 -10.32 1.22
CA HIS A 92 10.73 -9.70 0.05
C HIS A 92 11.02 -8.19 -0.02
N GLN A 93 12.29 -7.80 0.10
CA GLN A 93 12.75 -6.42 0.27
C GLN A 93 12.22 -5.47 -0.81
N ARG A 94 12.39 -5.81 -2.10
CA ARG A 94 11.90 -5.00 -3.21
C ARG A 94 10.37 -4.81 -3.15
N ILE A 95 9.64 -5.89 -2.95
CA ILE A 95 8.19 -5.88 -2.86
C ILE A 95 7.72 -5.03 -1.67
N PHE A 96 8.40 -5.14 -0.54
CA PHE A 96 8.11 -4.34 0.63
C PHE A 96 8.34 -2.86 0.38
N SER A 97 9.46 -2.46 -0.24
CA SER A 97 9.74 -1.05 -0.52
C SER A 97 8.73 -0.43 -1.50
N GLU A 98 8.31 -1.20 -2.51
CA GLU A 98 7.25 -0.78 -3.43
C GLU A 98 5.93 -0.58 -2.68
N TRP A 99 5.51 -1.55 -1.87
CA TRP A 99 4.28 -1.46 -1.07
C TRP A 99 4.34 -0.33 -0.04
N ALA A 100 5.45 -0.13 0.65
CA ALA A 100 5.60 0.86 1.71
C ALA A 100 5.39 2.31 1.24
N SER A 101 5.62 2.59 -0.05
CA SER A 101 5.34 3.89 -0.68
C SER A 101 3.95 3.97 -1.33
N SER A 102 3.14 2.93 -1.21
CA SER A 102 1.82 2.86 -1.85
C SER A 102 0.71 3.49 -1.00
N ASN A 103 -0.38 3.87 -1.67
CA ASN A 103 -1.61 4.25 -1.01
C ASN A 103 -2.20 3.13 -0.14
N HIS A 104 -1.91 1.87 -0.43
CA HIS A 104 -2.34 0.74 0.37
C HIS A 104 -1.68 0.73 1.76
N ALA A 105 -0.38 0.93 1.85
CA ALA A 105 0.32 1.06 3.13
C ALA A 105 -0.15 2.30 3.92
N TYR A 106 -0.51 3.37 3.21
CA TYR A 106 -0.95 4.64 3.79
C TYR A 106 -2.43 4.63 4.21
N ALA A 107 -3.22 3.67 3.77
CA ALA A 107 -4.68 3.67 3.89
C ALA A 107 -5.19 3.83 5.33
N SER A 108 -4.52 3.22 6.32
CA SER A 108 -4.90 3.26 7.73
C SER A 108 -4.57 4.58 8.43
N ILE A 109 -3.49 5.24 8.01
CA ILE A 109 -2.91 6.36 8.73
C ILE A 109 -3.11 7.71 8.04
N SER A 110 -3.79 7.72 6.89
CA SER A 110 -4.12 8.91 6.14
C SER A 110 -4.94 9.90 6.98
N PRO A 111 -4.45 11.13 7.22
CA PRO A 111 -5.22 12.16 7.93
C PRO A 111 -6.53 12.49 7.22
N MET A 112 -6.54 12.46 5.89
CA MET A 112 -7.74 12.71 5.10
C MET A 112 -8.80 11.63 5.37
N PHE A 113 -8.40 10.35 5.38
CA PHE A 113 -9.27 9.25 5.73
C PHE A 113 -9.89 9.45 7.11
N HIS A 114 -9.08 9.74 8.14
CA HIS A 114 -9.55 9.94 9.50
C HIS A 114 -10.47 11.15 9.63
N LYS A 115 -10.18 12.23 8.91
CA LYS A 115 -11.06 13.41 8.90
C LYS A 115 -12.44 13.08 8.38
N PHE A 116 -12.54 12.36 7.26
CA PHE A 116 -13.82 11.91 6.70
C PHE A 116 -14.52 10.91 7.61
N GLU A 117 -13.81 9.92 8.05
CA GLU A 117 -14.33 8.84 8.87
C GLU A 117 -14.94 9.37 10.19
N GLN A 118 -14.21 10.23 10.88
CA GLN A 118 -14.69 10.83 12.12
C GLN A 118 -15.83 11.82 11.90
N ALA A 119 -15.80 12.62 10.83
CA ALA A 119 -16.90 13.52 10.50
C ALA A 119 -18.20 12.76 10.20
N VAL A 120 -18.13 11.74 9.35
CA VAL A 120 -19.32 10.92 9.03
C VAL A 120 -19.81 10.17 10.26
N ASN A 121 -18.91 9.65 11.09
CA ASN A 121 -19.29 9.01 12.33
C ASN A 121 -20.04 9.96 13.29
N ALA A 122 -19.57 11.19 13.44
CA ALA A 122 -20.24 12.20 14.23
C ALA A 122 -21.62 12.54 13.65
N LEU A 123 -21.73 12.73 12.33
CA LEU A 123 -22.99 13.02 11.64
C LEU A 123 -24.00 11.88 11.72
N THR A 124 -23.55 10.64 11.79
CA THR A 124 -24.42 9.46 11.88
C THR A 124 -24.64 8.98 13.31
N SER A 125 -24.15 9.71 14.31
CA SER A 125 -24.21 9.33 15.73
C SER A 125 -23.65 7.92 15.98
N GLY A 126 -22.55 7.55 15.29
CA GLY A 126 -21.89 6.26 15.44
C GLY A 126 -22.52 5.09 14.70
N THR A 127 -23.70 5.27 14.06
CA THR A 127 -24.42 4.16 13.42
C THR A 127 -23.71 3.58 12.20
N MET A 128 -22.72 4.28 11.65
CA MET A 128 -21.88 3.77 10.57
C MET A 128 -21.01 2.58 11.00
N GLY A 129 -20.67 2.47 12.27
CA GLY A 129 -19.83 1.40 12.81
C GLY A 129 -18.48 1.30 12.13
N SER A 130 -18.02 0.08 11.86
CA SER A 130 -16.72 -0.21 11.25
C SER A 130 -16.69 -0.15 9.72
N PHE A 131 -17.70 0.48 9.09
CA PHE A 131 -17.84 0.44 7.61
C PHE A 131 -16.59 0.89 6.86
N CYS A 132 -16.01 2.04 7.21
CA CYS A 132 -14.83 2.56 6.54
C CYS A 132 -13.55 1.77 6.90
N VAL A 133 -13.38 1.44 8.17
CA VAL A 133 -12.17 0.77 8.67
C VAL A 133 -12.02 -0.67 8.20
N ARG A 134 -13.11 -1.33 7.78
CA ARG A 134 -13.02 -2.70 7.24
C ARG A 134 -12.26 -2.80 5.90
N CYS A 135 -12.11 -1.69 5.17
CA CYS A 135 -11.20 -1.60 4.03
C CYS A 135 -9.86 -0.97 4.44
N HIS A 136 -9.91 0.22 5.07
CA HIS A 136 -8.71 0.99 5.36
C HIS A 136 -7.83 0.42 6.48
N GLN A 137 -8.41 -0.37 7.39
CA GLN A 137 -7.73 -1.03 8.51
C GLN A 137 -8.25 -2.47 8.65
N GLN A 138 -8.20 -3.23 7.57
CA GLN A 138 -8.87 -4.53 7.50
C GLN A 138 -8.43 -5.49 8.61
N VAL A 139 -7.12 -5.60 8.86
CA VAL A 139 -6.62 -6.49 9.90
C VAL A 139 -7.06 -6.03 11.28
N GLY A 140 -6.98 -4.72 11.59
CA GLY A 140 -7.47 -4.16 12.84
C GLY A 140 -8.94 -4.49 13.09
N THR A 141 -9.77 -4.43 12.05
CA THR A 141 -11.19 -4.82 12.13
C THR A 141 -11.35 -6.32 12.42
N GLN A 142 -10.52 -7.17 11.83
CA GLN A 142 -10.62 -8.63 12.02
C GLN A 142 -10.13 -9.10 13.39
N ILE A 143 -9.14 -8.42 13.98
CA ILE A 143 -8.71 -8.71 15.36
C ILE A 143 -9.59 -8.04 16.43
N GLY A 144 -10.60 -7.28 16.01
CA GLY A 144 -11.57 -6.67 16.91
C GLY A 144 -11.07 -5.41 17.62
N GLU A 145 -10.10 -4.70 17.04
CA GLU A 145 -9.67 -3.41 17.60
C GLU A 145 -10.83 -2.43 17.64
N PRO A 146 -11.03 -1.73 18.78
CA PRO A 146 -12.09 -0.72 18.87
C PRO A 146 -11.89 0.34 17.79
N ARG A 147 -12.97 0.68 17.10
CA ARG A 147 -12.95 1.70 16.06
C ARG A 147 -12.47 3.06 16.57
N GLU A 148 -12.80 3.38 17.80
CA GLU A 148 -12.46 4.63 18.48
C GLU A 148 -11.03 4.70 18.99
N SER A 149 -10.26 3.60 18.93
CA SER A 149 -8.87 3.61 19.38
C SER A 149 -8.05 4.60 18.58
N PRO A 150 -7.27 5.47 19.23
CA PRO A 150 -6.38 6.36 18.52
C PRO A 150 -5.28 5.57 17.80
N LEU A 151 -4.75 6.12 16.71
CA LEU A 151 -3.81 5.40 15.85
C LEU A 151 -2.56 4.90 16.59
N TRP A 152 -2.05 5.65 17.57
CA TRP A 152 -0.85 5.27 18.33
C TRP A 152 -1.08 4.09 19.30
N GLU A 153 -2.33 3.77 19.62
CA GLU A 153 -2.71 2.63 20.45
C GLU A 153 -3.03 1.38 19.64
N ARG A 154 -3.22 1.52 18.33
CA ARG A 154 -3.49 0.38 17.44
C ARG A 154 -2.26 -0.48 17.26
N SER A 155 -2.46 -1.76 17.01
CA SER A 155 -1.37 -2.67 16.65
C SER A 155 -0.64 -2.18 15.39
N LEU A 156 0.63 -2.56 15.25
CA LEU A 156 1.43 -2.24 14.07
C LEU A 156 0.73 -2.72 12.80
N VAL A 157 0.27 -3.97 12.79
CA VAL A 157 -0.37 -4.57 11.61
C VAL A 157 -1.67 -3.87 11.21
N ALA A 158 -2.42 -3.31 12.17
CA ALA A 158 -3.60 -2.51 11.85
C ALA A 158 -3.22 -1.16 11.22
N ARG A 159 -2.10 -0.58 11.63
CA ARG A 159 -1.58 0.68 11.06
C ARG A 159 -0.99 0.52 9.67
N GLU A 160 -0.62 -0.69 9.27
CA GLU A 160 -0.08 -1.01 7.95
C GLU A 160 -1.12 -0.91 6.82
N GLY A 161 -2.36 -0.56 7.13
CA GLY A 161 -3.42 -0.38 6.12
C GLY A 161 -3.78 -1.67 5.41
N ILE A 162 -3.61 -1.70 4.10
CA ILE A 162 -3.79 -2.90 3.27
C ILE A 162 -2.42 -3.58 3.14
N THR A 163 -2.14 -4.41 4.13
CA THR A 163 -0.85 -5.09 4.30
C THR A 163 -0.75 -6.37 3.46
N CYS A 164 0.43 -7.01 3.44
CA CYS A 164 0.70 -8.20 2.62
C CYS A 164 -0.35 -9.31 2.82
N ILE A 165 -0.69 -9.60 4.07
CA ILE A 165 -1.65 -10.66 4.40
C ILE A 165 -3.09 -10.34 4.00
N THR A 166 -3.44 -9.07 3.82
CA THR A 166 -4.76 -8.65 3.33
C THR A 166 -5.06 -9.24 1.94
N CYS A 167 -4.02 -9.53 1.17
CA CYS A 167 -4.14 -10.22 -0.11
C CYS A 167 -3.65 -11.67 -0.02
N HIS A 168 -2.47 -11.90 0.56
CA HIS A 168 -1.80 -13.20 0.54
C HIS A 168 -2.29 -14.21 1.61
N ARG A 169 -3.30 -13.84 2.41
CA ARG A 169 -4.00 -14.74 3.33
C ARG A 169 -5.50 -14.87 3.01
N VAL A 170 -5.88 -14.51 1.79
CA VAL A 170 -7.24 -14.70 1.26
C VAL A 170 -7.26 -15.89 0.33
N ASN A 171 -8.18 -16.83 0.56
CA ASN A 171 -8.33 -18.07 -0.20
C ASN A 171 -9.75 -18.32 -0.69
N GLN A 172 -10.62 -17.34 -0.54
CA GLN A 172 -12.00 -17.40 -1.00
C GLN A 172 -12.30 -16.23 -1.94
N SER A 173 -12.99 -16.53 -3.02
CA SER A 173 -13.50 -15.54 -3.96
C SER A 173 -14.80 -14.96 -3.42
N PHE A 174 -14.80 -13.69 -3.08
CA PHE A 174 -16.01 -13.06 -2.52
C PHE A 174 -16.88 -12.43 -3.61
N PHE A 175 -16.27 -11.83 -4.63
CA PHE A 175 -16.96 -11.05 -5.66
C PHE A 175 -18.00 -10.07 -5.11
N LYS A 176 -17.85 -9.72 -3.83
CA LYS A 176 -18.72 -8.81 -3.11
C LYS A 176 -18.05 -7.46 -2.94
N VAL A 177 -18.87 -6.45 -2.80
CA VAL A 177 -18.49 -5.06 -2.55
C VAL A 177 -18.43 -4.78 -1.04
N ASN A 178 -18.02 -3.57 -0.66
CA ASN A 178 -18.04 -3.07 0.71
C ASN A 178 -17.09 -3.79 1.68
N GLY A 179 -15.93 -4.23 1.21
CA GLY A 179 -14.88 -4.79 2.07
C GLY A 179 -15.20 -6.13 2.71
N GLU A 180 -16.21 -6.84 2.22
CA GLU A 180 -16.55 -8.18 2.72
C GLU A 180 -15.53 -9.21 2.25
N ARG A 181 -14.39 -9.26 2.93
CA ARG A 181 -13.30 -10.18 2.68
C ARG A 181 -12.78 -10.75 4.01
N HIS A 182 -12.52 -12.03 4.04
CA HIS A 182 -11.92 -12.69 5.19
C HIS A 182 -10.42 -12.94 4.95
N VAL A 183 -9.59 -12.42 5.85
CA VAL A 183 -8.16 -12.73 5.89
C VAL A 183 -7.97 -13.91 6.84
N ASN A 184 -7.49 -15.03 6.33
CA ASN A 184 -7.28 -16.23 7.15
C ASN A 184 -6.25 -15.95 8.26
N PRO A 185 -6.61 -16.17 9.52
CA PRO A 185 -5.67 -16.02 10.63
C PRO A 185 -4.59 -17.10 10.57
N GLY A 186 -3.49 -16.85 11.22
CA GLY A 186 -2.38 -17.77 11.37
C GLY A 186 -1.05 -17.05 11.50
N SER A 187 -0.11 -17.68 12.19
CA SER A 187 1.24 -17.14 12.39
C SER A 187 2.00 -16.99 11.07
N ILE A 188 3.22 -16.46 11.13
CA ILE A 188 4.09 -16.35 9.95
C ILE A 188 4.34 -17.72 9.28
N TYR A 189 4.26 -18.80 10.01
CA TYR A 189 4.51 -20.17 9.51
C TYR A 189 3.39 -20.72 8.62
N GLU A 190 2.21 -20.14 8.67
CA GLU A 190 1.10 -20.56 7.81
C GLU A 190 1.37 -20.23 6.34
N PRO A 191 0.84 -21.05 5.40
CA PRO A 191 1.06 -20.79 3.98
C PRO A 191 0.41 -19.49 3.50
N VAL A 192 1.01 -18.92 2.48
CA VAL A 192 0.47 -17.77 1.73
C VAL A 192 -0.21 -18.22 0.44
N TYR A 193 -1.01 -17.36 -0.17
CA TYR A 193 -1.73 -17.60 -1.41
C TYR A 193 -1.22 -16.67 -2.52
N ASN A 194 -1.04 -17.21 -3.73
CA ASN A 194 -0.63 -16.45 -4.91
C ASN A 194 -1.11 -17.15 -6.20
N THR A 195 -0.71 -16.60 -7.37
CA THR A 195 -1.10 -17.16 -8.68
C THR A 195 -0.28 -18.39 -9.11
N GLY A 196 0.73 -18.79 -8.36
CA GLY A 196 1.60 -19.92 -8.71
C GLY A 196 1.96 -20.75 -7.49
N ASP A 197 2.59 -21.88 -7.72
CA ASP A 197 3.04 -22.86 -6.73
C ASP A 197 4.32 -22.49 -5.95
N ALA A 198 4.93 -21.36 -6.35
CA ALA A 198 6.11 -20.78 -5.69
C ALA A 198 7.24 -21.79 -5.38
N PRO A 199 7.90 -22.36 -6.38
CA PRO A 199 8.96 -23.36 -6.18
C PRO A 199 10.12 -22.86 -5.32
N GLY A 200 10.39 -21.55 -5.30
CA GLY A 200 11.45 -20.96 -4.47
C GLY A 200 11.23 -21.14 -2.97
N VAL A 201 9.99 -21.14 -2.46
CA VAL A 201 9.77 -21.41 -1.04
C VAL A 201 10.01 -22.88 -0.72
N ALA A 202 9.68 -23.78 -1.62
CA ALA A 202 9.95 -25.22 -1.45
C ALA A 202 11.46 -25.49 -1.43
N GLU A 203 12.25 -24.82 -2.29
CA GLU A 203 13.71 -24.83 -2.28
C GLU A 203 14.28 -24.38 -0.94
N VAL A 204 13.85 -23.23 -0.46
CA VAL A 204 14.34 -22.66 0.82
C VAL A 204 14.01 -23.58 1.99
N ILE A 205 12.82 -24.21 2.01
CA ILE A 205 12.42 -25.14 3.06
C ILE A 205 13.24 -26.44 2.98
N ALA A 206 13.52 -26.94 1.78
CA ALA A 206 14.33 -28.14 1.59
C ALA A 206 15.80 -27.94 2.07
N GLU A 207 16.31 -26.72 1.94
CA GLU A 207 17.68 -26.34 2.29
C GLU A 207 17.72 -25.42 3.53
N ARG A 208 16.81 -25.60 4.49
CA ARG A 208 16.59 -24.71 5.63
C ARG A 208 17.85 -24.39 6.45
N ASP A 209 18.73 -25.35 6.63
CA ASP A 209 19.99 -25.16 7.37
C ASP A 209 20.96 -24.22 6.63
N PHE A 210 20.95 -24.32 5.30
CA PHE A 210 21.74 -23.45 4.44
C PHE A 210 21.20 -22.01 4.43
N TYR A 211 19.88 -21.85 4.41
CA TYR A 211 19.21 -20.56 4.46
C TYR A 211 19.02 -20.02 5.89
N LYS A 212 19.31 -20.83 6.92
CA LYS A 212 19.13 -20.48 8.34
C LYS A 212 17.70 -20.02 8.66
N ILE A 213 16.72 -20.76 8.17
CA ILE A 213 15.30 -20.46 8.39
C ILE A 213 14.66 -21.47 9.31
N SER A 214 13.51 -21.10 9.89
CA SER A 214 12.62 -21.98 10.63
C SER A 214 11.23 -22.01 9.99
N THR A 215 10.57 -23.16 10.08
CA THR A 215 9.22 -23.39 9.59
C THR A 215 8.23 -23.67 10.72
N SER A 216 8.73 -23.69 11.96
CA SER A 216 7.93 -23.78 13.18
C SER A 216 8.55 -22.94 14.31
N PRO A 217 7.76 -22.60 15.36
CA PRO A 217 8.25 -21.80 16.47
C PRO A 217 9.29 -22.52 17.33
N GLU A 218 9.37 -23.86 17.24
CA GLU A 218 10.30 -24.70 18.00
C GLU A 218 11.68 -24.82 17.35
N GLU A 219 11.78 -24.43 16.07
CA GLU A 219 13.04 -24.50 15.30
C GLU A 219 13.85 -23.24 15.46
N GLU A 220 15.18 -23.39 15.50
CA GLU A 220 16.11 -22.26 15.40
C GLU A 220 16.17 -21.75 13.94
N GLY A 221 16.27 -20.45 13.79
CA GLY A 221 16.38 -19.83 12.48
C GLY A 221 15.39 -18.68 12.29
N PHE A 222 15.46 -18.09 11.10
CA PHE A 222 14.57 -17.00 10.74
C PHE A 222 13.19 -17.55 10.30
N PRO A 223 12.07 -17.10 10.89
CA PRO A 223 10.76 -17.65 10.58
C PRO A 223 10.32 -17.28 9.16
N ILE A 224 9.85 -18.27 8.41
CA ILE A 224 9.23 -18.09 7.09
C ILE A 224 7.88 -18.81 7.01
N HIS A 225 7.06 -18.40 6.03
CA HIS A 225 5.80 -19.12 5.77
C HIS A 225 6.06 -20.54 5.28
N GLY A 226 5.24 -21.49 5.74
CA GLY A 226 5.39 -22.93 5.50
C GLY A 226 5.04 -23.41 4.08
N GLY A 227 4.83 -22.48 3.14
CA GLY A 227 4.54 -22.78 1.75
C GLY A 227 3.77 -21.69 1.02
N ALA A 228 3.48 -21.96 -0.25
CA ALA A 228 2.59 -21.13 -1.05
C ALA A 228 1.55 -22.01 -1.73
N LYS A 229 0.30 -21.57 -1.72
CA LYS A 229 -0.84 -22.25 -2.32
C LYS A 229 -1.38 -21.44 -3.49
N VAL A 230 -1.78 -22.12 -4.54
CA VAL A 230 -2.36 -21.46 -5.72
C VAL A 230 -3.76 -20.95 -5.39
N PHE A 231 -3.97 -19.67 -5.67
CA PHE A 231 -5.26 -19.00 -5.64
C PHE A 231 -5.31 -18.00 -6.79
N GLU A 232 -5.71 -18.45 -7.96
CA GLU A 232 -5.64 -17.70 -9.22
C GLU A 232 -6.39 -16.37 -9.17
N THR A 233 -7.45 -16.29 -8.36
CA THR A 233 -8.28 -15.07 -8.23
C THR A 233 -7.47 -13.83 -7.82
N ILE A 234 -6.35 -13.99 -7.10
CA ILE A 234 -5.48 -12.85 -6.71
C ILE A 234 -4.90 -12.12 -7.95
N GLY A 235 -4.81 -12.81 -9.09
CA GLY A 235 -4.38 -12.24 -10.36
C GLY A 235 -5.50 -11.65 -11.22
N GLN A 236 -6.74 -11.68 -10.75
CA GLN A 236 -7.93 -11.22 -11.47
C GLN A 236 -8.41 -9.88 -10.94
N SER A 237 -9.01 -9.07 -11.81
CA SER A 237 -9.58 -7.76 -11.41
C SER A 237 -10.65 -7.88 -10.34
N GLU A 238 -11.39 -8.97 -10.32
CA GLU A 238 -12.44 -9.30 -9.36
C GLU A 238 -11.91 -9.33 -7.91
N PHE A 239 -10.64 -9.63 -7.73
CA PHE A 239 -10.01 -9.61 -6.41
C PHE A 239 -10.03 -8.22 -5.76
N CYS A 240 -10.00 -7.16 -6.56
CA CYS A 240 -9.96 -5.77 -6.09
C CYS A 240 -11.34 -5.23 -5.70
N VAL A 241 -12.43 -5.85 -6.18
CA VAL A 241 -13.80 -5.35 -6.10
C VAL A 241 -14.28 -5.09 -4.67
N SER A 242 -13.88 -5.93 -3.71
CA SER A 242 -14.37 -5.81 -2.33
C SER A 242 -14.09 -4.44 -1.69
N CYS A 243 -13.00 -3.78 -2.08
CA CYS A 243 -12.64 -2.45 -1.60
C CYS A 243 -12.87 -1.37 -2.67
N HIS A 244 -12.71 -1.71 -3.95
CA HIS A 244 -12.82 -0.76 -5.06
C HIS A 244 -14.21 -0.70 -5.73
N GLN A 245 -15.23 -1.08 -5.00
CA GLN A 245 -16.65 -0.80 -5.29
C GLN A 245 -17.38 -0.67 -3.98
N VAL A 246 -17.79 0.54 -3.62
CA VAL A 246 -18.39 0.84 -2.31
C VAL A 246 -19.72 1.53 -2.47
N ALA A 247 -20.75 0.91 -1.90
CA ALA A 247 -22.11 1.44 -1.88
C ALA A 247 -22.67 1.43 -0.45
N VAL A 248 -23.18 2.57 0.03
CA VAL A 248 -23.62 2.73 1.42
C VAL A 248 -25.13 2.69 1.62
N ASN A 249 -25.89 2.92 0.60
CA ASN A 249 -27.36 2.87 0.64
C ASN A 249 -27.90 2.71 -0.78
N ILE A 250 -29.20 2.53 -0.91
CA ILE A 250 -29.85 2.46 -2.20
C ILE A 250 -29.53 3.73 -3.00
N GLY A 251 -28.72 3.59 -4.03
CA GLY A 251 -28.35 4.65 -4.95
C GLY A 251 -27.14 5.52 -4.56
N ILE A 252 -26.58 5.39 -3.35
CA ILE A 252 -25.37 6.14 -2.96
C ILE A 252 -24.17 5.24 -3.14
N LYS A 253 -23.28 5.62 -4.06
CA LYS A 253 -22.01 4.95 -4.33
C LYS A 253 -20.87 5.86 -3.92
N LEU A 254 -20.00 5.40 -3.02
CA LEU A 254 -18.84 6.15 -2.56
C LEU A 254 -17.64 5.90 -3.47
N GLU A 255 -17.54 4.69 -4.04
CA GLU A 255 -16.52 4.33 -4.99
C GLU A 255 -17.13 3.48 -6.11
N VAL A 256 -16.75 3.79 -7.35
CA VAL A 256 -17.34 3.20 -8.57
C VAL A 256 -16.28 2.67 -9.54
N VAL A 257 -15.06 2.47 -9.07
CA VAL A 257 -13.92 2.09 -9.94
C VAL A 257 -14.20 0.79 -10.68
N TRP A 258 -14.83 -0.19 -10.03
CA TRP A 258 -15.20 -1.45 -10.68
C TRP A 258 -16.22 -1.26 -11.80
N GLU A 259 -17.25 -0.45 -11.59
CA GLU A 259 -18.23 -0.15 -12.65
C GLU A 259 -17.57 0.57 -13.82
N GLN A 260 -16.77 1.60 -13.54
CA GLN A 260 -16.02 2.33 -14.56
C GLN A 260 -15.09 1.43 -15.36
N TYR A 261 -14.38 0.52 -14.67
CA TYR A 261 -13.51 -0.45 -15.31
C TYR A 261 -14.31 -1.38 -16.23
N ARG A 262 -15.44 -1.94 -15.78
CA ARG A 262 -16.29 -2.82 -16.59
C ARG A 262 -16.81 -2.15 -17.85
N ASP A 263 -17.06 -0.86 -17.81
CA ASP A 263 -17.50 -0.10 -18.98
C ASP A 263 -16.34 0.32 -19.90
N SER A 264 -15.10 0.11 -19.47
CA SER A 264 -13.91 0.56 -20.18
C SER A 264 -13.52 -0.34 -21.36
N PRO A 265 -12.74 0.17 -22.32
CA PRO A 265 -12.09 -0.65 -23.33
C PRO A 265 -11.09 -1.66 -22.77
N ALA A 266 -10.50 -1.39 -21.59
CA ALA A 266 -9.56 -2.28 -20.92
C ALA A 266 -10.23 -3.61 -20.55
N PHE A 267 -11.41 -3.55 -19.92
CA PHE A 267 -12.19 -4.75 -19.59
C PHE A 267 -12.52 -5.58 -20.83
N ARG A 268 -12.98 -4.93 -21.90
CA ARG A 268 -13.31 -5.62 -23.17
C ARG A 268 -12.12 -6.30 -23.84
N LYS A 269 -10.91 -5.85 -23.55
CA LYS A 269 -9.63 -6.41 -24.05
C LYS A 269 -9.01 -7.41 -23.09
N GLY A 270 -9.65 -7.71 -21.95
CA GLY A 270 -9.10 -8.59 -20.93
C GLY A 270 -7.88 -8.01 -20.18
N VAL A 271 -7.67 -6.69 -20.23
CA VAL A 271 -6.62 -6.02 -19.45
C VAL A 271 -7.08 -5.89 -18.02
N THR A 272 -6.36 -6.49 -17.10
CA THR A 272 -6.71 -6.53 -15.67
C THR A 272 -6.28 -5.25 -14.92
N CYS A 273 -6.82 -5.05 -13.72
CA CYS A 273 -6.35 -3.97 -12.83
C CYS A 273 -4.84 -4.11 -12.58
N GLN A 274 -4.38 -5.32 -12.36
CA GLN A 274 -2.97 -5.62 -12.08
C GLN A 274 -2.06 -5.24 -13.26
N ASP A 275 -2.52 -5.38 -14.51
CA ASP A 275 -1.69 -5.06 -15.69
C ASP A 275 -1.29 -3.58 -15.76
N CYS A 276 -2.14 -2.68 -15.23
CA CYS A 276 -1.87 -1.25 -15.18
C CYS A 276 -1.31 -0.80 -13.83
N HIS A 277 -1.86 -1.33 -12.71
CA HIS A 277 -1.52 -0.86 -11.37
C HIS A 277 -0.34 -1.61 -10.74
N MET A 278 0.03 -2.78 -11.28
CA MET A 278 1.16 -3.61 -10.83
C MET A 278 2.14 -3.94 -11.98
N GLY A 279 2.00 -3.28 -13.13
CA GLY A 279 2.90 -3.41 -14.28
C GLY A 279 4.21 -2.64 -14.12
N LYS A 280 5.08 -2.70 -15.12
CA LYS A 280 6.36 -1.98 -15.09
C LYS A 280 6.25 -0.49 -15.40
N ILE A 281 5.17 -0.05 -16.06
CA ILE A 281 4.91 1.35 -16.38
C ILE A 281 3.64 1.79 -15.66
N PRO A 282 3.71 2.82 -14.81
CA PRO A 282 2.57 3.30 -14.06
C PRO A 282 1.36 3.61 -14.95
N GLY A 283 0.22 2.96 -14.67
CA GLY A 283 -1.03 3.20 -15.36
C GLY A 283 -1.14 2.63 -16.78
N GLU A 284 -0.13 1.90 -17.25
CA GLU A 284 -0.13 1.33 -18.60
C GLU A 284 0.04 -0.20 -18.60
N ALA A 285 -0.80 -0.90 -19.37
CA ALA A 285 -0.66 -2.35 -19.57
C ALA A 285 0.48 -2.67 -20.55
N LYS A 286 1.72 -2.38 -20.15
CA LYS A 286 2.94 -2.56 -20.95
C LYS A 286 3.81 -3.73 -20.47
N GLY A 287 3.19 -4.69 -19.82
CA GLY A 287 3.86 -5.86 -19.25
C GLY A 287 4.42 -5.61 -17.85
N TYR A 288 5.29 -6.49 -17.43
CA TYR A 288 5.81 -6.54 -16.07
C TYR A 288 7.33 -6.50 -16.08
N ASP A 289 7.90 -6.06 -14.98
CA ASP A 289 9.33 -6.22 -14.72
C ASP A 289 9.67 -7.69 -14.46
N THR A 290 10.97 -7.95 -14.32
CA THR A 290 11.49 -9.23 -13.88
C THR A 290 12.33 -9.07 -12.62
N GLY A 291 12.45 -10.14 -11.85
CA GLY A 291 13.28 -10.15 -10.66
C GLY A 291 13.02 -11.36 -9.76
N PRO A 292 13.93 -11.61 -8.82
CA PRO A 292 13.76 -12.67 -7.84
C PRO A 292 12.58 -12.39 -6.93
N VAL A 293 12.01 -13.46 -6.37
CA VAL A 293 10.88 -13.32 -5.44
C VAL A 293 11.33 -12.87 -4.06
N ALA A 294 12.52 -13.29 -3.64
CA ALA A 294 13.04 -13.01 -2.31
C ALA A 294 14.57 -13.04 -2.28
N ILE A 295 15.12 -12.47 -1.21
CA ILE A 295 16.52 -12.62 -0.81
C ILE A 295 16.50 -13.13 0.63
N VAL A 296 17.00 -14.35 0.83
CA VAL A 296 17.03 -14.98 2.15
C VAL A 296 18.47 -15.09 2.62
N ASN A 297 18.83 -14.41 3.71
CA ASN A 297 20.19 -14.34 4.22
C ASN A 297 21.23 -14.00 3.13
N GLY A 298 20.95 -12.95 2.34
CA GLY A 298 21.81 -12.47 1.27
C GLY A 298 21.83 -13.35 0.00
N ARG A 299 20.98 -14.37 -0.07
CA ARG A 299 20.90 -15.30 -1.21
C ARG A 299 19.63 -15.08 -1.98
N VAL A 300 19.76 -14.91 -3.28
CA VAL A 300 18.64 -14.78 -4.20
C VAL A 300 17.87 -16.10 -4.28
N VAL A 301 16.55 -16.03 -4.16
CA VAL A 301 15.61 -17.15 -4.25
C VAL A 301 14.76 -17.03 -5.50
N GLY A 302 14.67 -18.13 -6.25
CA GLY A 302 13.90 -18.22 -7.48
C GLY A 302 14.61 -17.63 -8.70
N ASP A 303 13.93 -17.67 -9.85
CA ASP A 303 14.45 -17.17 -11.13
C ASP A 303 14.48 -15.63 -11.14
N VAL A 304 15.65 -15.08 -11.47
CA VAL A 304 15.84 -13.62 -11.64
C VAL A 304 15.06 -13.06 -12.84
N ASN A 305 14.68 -13.90 -13.78
CA ASN A 305 13.83 -13.52 -14.93
C ASN A 305 12.35 -13.75 -14.68
N ARG A 306 11.98 -14.13 -13.45
CA ARG A 306 10.58 -14.30 -13.05
C ARG A 306 9.82 -12.99 -13.22
N LYS A 307 8.58 -13.07 -13.73
CA LYS A 307 7.63 -11.94 -13.74
C LYS A 307 7.55 -11.33 -12.34
N HIS A 308 7.80 -10.04 -12.26
CA HIS A 308 7.65 -9.25 -11.05
C HIS A 308 6.41 -8.35 -11.15
N SER A 309 5.43 -8.57 -10.27
CA SER A 309 4.28 -7.66 -10.12
C SER A 309 4.66 -6.56 -9.14
N ASN A 310 4.65 -5.31 -9.58
CA ASN A 310 5.02 -4.16 -8.76
C ASN A 310 3.94 -3.89 -7.71
N HIS A 311 4.32 -3.81 -6.44
CA HIS A 311 3.41 -3.60 -5.33
C HIS A 311 3.26 -2.12 -4.91
N ALA A 312 3.72 -1.20 -5.73
CA ALA A 312 3.44 0.21 -5.56
C ALA A 312 1.96 0.56 -5.82
N PHE A 313 1.23 -0.30 -6.51
CA PHE A 313 -0.19 -0.10 -6.82
C PHE A 313 -0.43 1.28 -7.41
N TYR A 314 0.25 1.58 -8.50
CA TYR A 314 0.26 2.89 -9.13
C TYR A 314 -1.11 3.55 -9.22
N GLY A 315 -1.21 4.75 -8.67
CA GLY A 315 -2.44 5.51 -8.63
C GLY A 315 -2.19 6.98 -8.31
N PRO A 316 -3.25 7.80 -8.18
CA PRO A 316 -3.09 9.20 -7.80
C PRO A 316 -2.33 9.35 -6.47
N GLY A 317 -1.36 10.26 -6.43
CA GLY A 317 -0.55 10.53 -5.24
C GLY A 317 0.59 9.55 -4.97
N TYR A 318 0.82 8.55 -5.81
CA TYR A 318 2.00 7.69 -5.72
C TYR A 318 3.26 8.42 -6.26
N PRO A 319 4.44 8.24 -5.65
CA PRO A 319 4.67 7.54 -4.37
C PRO A 319 4.29 8.42 -3.16
N ILE A 320 3.87 7.78 -2.07
CA ILE A 320 3.62 8.47 -0.81
C ILE A 320 4.84 8.31 0.10
N ALA A 321 5.46 9.44 0.45
CA ALA A 321 6.46 9.48 1.50
C ALA A 321 5.75 9.61 2.84
N HIS A 322 5.57 8.48 3.56
CA HIS A 322 4.99 8.50 4.89
C HIS A 322 6.05 8.22 5.96
N PRO A 323 6.47 9.24 6.70
CA PRO A 323 7.59 9.13 7.62
C PRO A 323 7.27 8.42 8.94
N GLY A 324 5.99 8.34 9.33
CA GLY A 324 5.60 7.86 10.64
C GLY A 324 5.71 6.35 10.84
N LEU A 325 5.47 5.54 9.79
CA LEU A 325 5.59 4.08 9.84
C LEU A 325 6.85 3.59 9.13
N PHE A 326 7.23 4.26 8.06
CA PHE A 326 8.35 3.90 7.21
C PHE A 326 9.23 5.14 6.98
N PRO A 327 10.07 5.52 7.97
CA PRO A 327 10.83 6.76 7.94
C PRO A 327 11.99 6.70 6.92
N PHE A 328 11.66 6.68 5.65
CA PHE A 328 12.65 6.79 4.58
C PHE A 328 13.19 8.23 4.45
N ASN A 329 12.55 9.20 5.08
CA ASN A 329 13.00 10.58 5.13
C ASN A 329 13.60 10.90 6.49
N VAL A 330 14.91 11.19 6.51
CA VAL A 330 15.66 11.52 7.75
C VAL A 330 15.06 12.73 8.49
N ARG A 331 14.49 13.70 7.78
CA ARG A 331 13.85 14.87 8.38
C ARG A 331 12.63 14.50 9.21
N ALA A 332 11.94 13.45 8.81
CA ALA A 332 10.76 12.95 9.51
C ALA A 332 11.09 12.35 10.88
N LEU A 333 12.33 11.95 11.12
CA LEU A 333 12.78 11.38 12.39
C LEU A 333 12.78 12.39 13.56
N LYS A 334 12.59 13.69 13.29
CA LYS A 334 12.44 14.70 14.35
C LYS A 334 11.16 14.49 15.19
N TRP A 335 10.15 13.80 14.64
CA TRP A 335 8.91 13.47 15.34
C TRP A 335 8.89 12.01 15.76
N SER A 336 8.30 11.75 16.92
CA SER A 336 8.01 10.40 17.36
C SER A 336 6.85 9.80 16.53
N VAL A 337 6.72 8.47 16.54
CA VAL A 337 5.59 7.77 15.92
C VAL A 337 4.26 8.32 16.47
N LYS A 338 4.18 8.64 17.77
CA LYS A 338 2.99 9.22 18.37
C LYS A 338 2.65 10.58 17.77
N GLU A 339 3.64 11.46 17.57
CA GLU A 339 3.43 12.78 16.98
C GLU A 339 2.97 12.68 15.52
N TRP A 340 3.50 11.72 14.75
CA TRP A 340 3.02 11.46 13.40
C TRP A 340 1.60 10.90 13.35
N LEU A 341 1.22 10.07 14.30
CA LEU A 341 -0.06 9.38 14.34
C LEU A 341 -1.13 10.11 15.16
N THR A 342 -0.78 11.25 15.78
CA THR A 342 -1.77 12.12 16.43
C THR A 342 -2.63 12.76 15.37
N PHE A 343 -3.94 12.51 15.46
CA PHE A 343 -4.90 13.05 14.53
C PHE A 343 -6.01 13.81 15.27
N ASN A 344 -6.29 15.03 14.83
CA ASN A 344 -7.41 15.83 15.29
C ASN A 344 -8.21 16.32 14.08
N TYR A 345 -9.38 15.77 13.85
CA TYR A 345 -10.23 16.12 12.69
C TYR A 345 -10.62 17.60 12.61
N ARG A 346 -10.43 18.37 13.68
CA ARG A 346 -10.69 19.82 13.74
C ARG A 346 -9.55 20.66 13.23
N GLU A 347 -8.33 20.11 13.22
CA GLU A 347 -7.15 20.78 12.70
C GLU A 347 -7.08 20.67 11.16
N PRO A 348 -6.44 21.65 10.50
CA PRO A 348 -6.10 21.51 9.08
C PRO A 348 -5.31 20.21 8.87
N TRP A 349 -5.68 19.43 7.85
CA TRP A 349 -5.08 18.12 7.54
C TRP A 349 -5.11 17.10 8.71
N GLY A 350 -5.75 17.42 9.83
CA GLY A 350 -5.89 16.54 10.99
C GLY A 350 -4.63 16.34 11.81
N MET A 351 -3.54 17.04 11.54
CA MET A 351 -2.26 16.87 12.20
C MET A 351 -1.79 18.15 12.87
N PRO A 352 -1.33 18.11 14.13
CA PRO A 352 -0.52 19.19 14.70
C PRO A 352 0.75 19.41 13.85
N ASP A 353 1.19 20.63 13.77
CA ASP A 353 2.38 21.02 12.99
C ASP A 353 2.33 20.56 11.53
N TRP A 354 1.12 20.55 10.94
CA TRP A 354 0.86 20.05 9.59
C TRP A 354 1.68 20.77 8.51
N GLU A 355 1.94 22.06 8.66
CA GLU A 355 2.76 22.83 7.73
C GLU A 355 4.17 22.25 7.63
N ASP A 356 4.83 22.09 8.77
CA ASP A 356 6.15 21.49 8.89
C ASP A 356 6.18 20.04 8.36
N LYS A 357 5.13 19.29 8.62
CA LYS A 357 5.02 17.88 8.20
C LYS A 357 4.77 17.73 6.70
N LEU A 358 4.03 18.65 6.08
CA LEU A 358 3.80 18.64 4.62
C LEU A 358 5.03 19.07 3.81
N GLU A 359 5.93 19.83 4.40
CA GLU A 359 7.19 20.22 3.76
C GLU A 359 8.24 19.08 3.75
N GLN A 360 7.98 17.97 4.44
CA GLN A 360 8.87 16.82 4.52
C GLN A 360 8.59 15.82 3.40
#